data_8208e6955598ba9faa4d2631d0d6fd60
#
_entry.id   8208e6955598ba9faa4d2631d0d6fd60
#
_cell.length_a   1.000
_cell.length_b   1.000
_cell.length_c   1.000
_cell.angle_alpha   90.00
_cell.angle_beta   90.00
_cell.angle_gamma   90.00
#
_symmetry.space_group_name_H-M   'P 1'
#
loop_
_entity.id
_entity.type
_entity.pdbx_description
1 polymer ?
#
loop_
_entity_poly.entity_id
_entity_poly.type
_entity_poly.pdbx_seq_one_letter_code
_entity_poly.pdbx_strand_id
1 'polypeptide(L)'
;MRRVVVTGMGGLCGLGTSWPEIFAGLRARQNAIRTMHEWDRHKDMNTRLAGPIEFTAPSHWTRKQLRSMGRVSQLAVRAAELAIADAGLTGDPIIASGATGVSSGSSTGSTADISAFAAMILHADGSGLNANSYVRMMPHTTAANVGIFFGAKGRIIPTSSACPVLDRKSVV
;
A
#
# COMPACT_ATOMS: atom_id res chain seq x y z
N MET A 1 3.18 2.92 -33.44
CA MET A 1 3.36 2.40 -32.09
C MET A 1 3.00 3.52 -31.10
N ARG A 2 2.11 3.31 -30.15
CA ARG A 2 1.79 4.35 -29.14
C ARG A 2 2.93 4.41 -28.11
N ARG A 3 3.40 5.61 -27.80
CA ARG A 3 4.41 5.80 -26.74
C ARG A 3 3.74 5.77 -25.37
N VAL A 4 4.34 5.04 -24.44
CA VAL A 4 3.95 5.05 -23.03
C VAL A 4 5.02 5.83 -22.25
N VAL A 5 4.57 6.72 -21.37
CA VAL A 5 5.44 7.60 -20.58
C VAL A 5 5.01 7.57 -19.13
N VAL A 6 5.96 7.79 -18.20
CA VAL A 6 5.68 8.05 -16.79
C VAL A 6 5.41 9.53 -16.63
N THR A 7 4.24 9.89 -16.13
CA THR A 7 3.80 11.29 -15.95
C THR A 7 3.92 11.77 -14.51
N GLY A 8 3.97 10.87 -13.53
CA GLY A 8 4.14 11.22 -12.15
C GLY A 8 4.55 10.02 -11.31
N MET A 9 5.23 10.28 -10.21
CA MET A 9 5.73 9.28 -9.29
C MET A 9 5.41 9.66 -7.85
N GLY A 10 5.12 8.65 -7.03
CA GLY A 10 4.89 8.83 -5.60
C GLY A 10 5.25 7.56 -4.83
N GLY A 11 5.75 7.73 -3.63
CA GLY A 11 6.15 6.60 -2.81
C GLY A 11 6.39 6.98 -1.36
N LEU A 12 6.39 5.97 -0.51
CA LEU A 12 6.74 6.07 0.89
C LEU A 12 7.72 4.96 1.24
N CYS A 13 8.78 5.30 1.92
CA CYS A 13 9.74 4.31 2.42
C CYS A 13 10.37 4.82 3.73
N GLY A 14 11.25 4.03 4.33
CA GLY A 14 11.92 4.43 5.58
C GLY A 14 12.83 5.66 5.46
N LEU A 15 13.15 6.11 4.23
CA LEU A 15 13.93 7.33 4.00
C LEU A 15 13.07 8.60 3.93
N GLY A 16 11.76 8.47 3.73
CA GLY A 16 10.85 9.60 3.65
C GLY A 16 9.50 9.27 3.04
N THR A 17 8.65 10.26 3.02
CA THR A 17 7.27 10.21 2.53
C THR A 17 7.04 11.10 1.30
N SER A 18 8.09 11.73 0.81
CA SER A 18 8.11 12.53 -0.42
C SER A 18 9.32 12.18 -1.27
N TRP A 19 9.20 12.38 -2.58
CA TRP A 19 10.32 12.11 -3.49
C TRP A 19 11.58 12.93 -3.18
N PRO A 20 11.49 14.24 -2.87
CA PRO A 20 12.69 15.01 -2.50
C PRO A 20 13.43 14.44 -1.29
N GLU A 21 12.70 14.02 -0.23
CA GLU A 21 13.30 13.40 0.96
C GLU A 21 13.99 12.07 0.61
N ILE A 22 13.27 11.19 -0.09
CA ILE A 22 13.79 9.88 -0.51
C ILE A 22 15.03 10.07 -1.37
N PHE A 23 15.00 10.97 -2.35
CA PHE A 23 16.10 11.25 -3.25
C PHE A 23 17.33 11.82 -2.52
N ALA A 24 17.12 12.75 -1.58
CA ALA A 24 18.18 13.29 -0.75
C ALA A 24 18.85 12.19 0.08
N GLY A 25 18.06 11.31 0.72
CA GLY A 25 18.55 10.16 1.47
C GLY A 25 19.36 9.19 0.62
N LEU A 26 18.86 8.87 -0.58
CA LEU A 26 19.57 7.99 -1.53
C LEU A 26 20.90 8.61 -1.99
N ARG A 27 20.92 9.90 -2.32
CA ARG A 27 22.17 10.62 -2.68
C ARG A 27 23.17 10.67 -1.53
N ALA A 28 22.68 10.82 -0.31
CA ALA A 28 23.51 10.79 0.90
C ALA A 28 23.93 9.36 1.30
N ARG A 29 23.54 8.33 0.53
CA ARG A 29 23.76 6.90 0.83
C ARG A 29 23.25 6.49 2.20
N GLN A 30 22.15 7.11 2.64
CA GLN A 30 21.51 6.75 3.90
C GLN A 30 20.81 5.41 3.76
N ASN A 31 20.81 4.67 4.87
CA ASN A 31 20.12 3.40 5.01
C ASN A 31 19.03 3.52 6.08
N ALA A 32 17.80 3.20 5.72
CA ALA A 32 16.65 3.24 6.63
C ALA A 32 16.40 1.92 7.36
N ILE A 33 17.23 0.90 7.11
CA ILE A 33 17.11 -0.39 7.79
C ILE A 33 17.64 -0.26 9.21
N ARG A 34 16.83 -0.66 10.20
CA ARG A 34 17.20 -0.63 11.61
C ARG A 34 16.78 -1.89 12.34
N THR A 35 17.37 -2.13 13.51
CA THR A 35 16.96 -3.21 14.40
C THR A 35 15.62 -2.89 15.03
N MET A 36 14.70 -3.83 14.95
CA MET A 36 13.36 -3.75 15.52
C MET A 36 13.36 -4.44 16.88
N HIS A 37 13.65 -3.71 17.94
CA HIS A 37 13.74 -4.25 19.30
C HIS A 37 12.44 -4.84 19.81
N GLU A 38 11.29 -4.35 19.33
CA GLU A 38 9.98 -4.94 19.65
C GLU A 38 9.80 -6.37 19.14
N TRP A 39 10.68 -6.82 18.24
CA TRP A 39 10.69 -8.19 17.71
C TRP A 39 11.52 -9.14 18.56
N ASP A 40 12.26 -8.68 19.58
CA ASP A 40 13.07 -9.52 20.48
C ASP A 40 12.22 -10.54 21.26
N ARG A 41 10.94 -10.25 21.41
CA ARG A 41 9.95 -11.18 22.02
C ARG A 41 9.68 -12.44 21.19
N HIS A 42 10.02 -12.42 19.88
CA HIS A 42 9.80 -13.56 18.99
C HIS A 42 11.02 -14.46 18.99
N LYS A 43 10.85 -15.71 19.45
CA LYS A 43 11.89 -16.75 19.39
C LYS A 43 12.12 -17.19 17.95
N ASP A 44 13.30 -17.69 17.68
CA ASP A 44 13.68 -18.32 16.40
C ASP A 44 13.47 -17.44 15.16
N MET A 45 13.49 -16.13 15.33
CA MET A 45 13.40 -15.17 14.24
C MET A 45 14.78 -14.98 13.61
N ASN A 46 14.93 -15.28 12.30
CA ASN A 46 16.21 -15.24 11.59
C ASN A 46 16.79 -13.82 11.47
N THR A 47 15.95 -12.79 11.49
CA THR A 47 16.40 -11.40 11.42
C THR A 47 15.44 -10.50 12.18
N ARG A 48 15.99 -9.43 12.76
CA ARG A 48 15.23 -8.36 13.41
C ARG A 48 15.43 -7.02 12.69
N LEU A 49 15.90 -7.09 11.43
CA LEU A 49 16.14 -5.89 10.63
C LEU A 49 14.91 -5.58 9.76
N ALA A 50 14.48 -4.32 9.75
CA ALA A 50 13.46 -3.83 8.84
C ALA A 50 13.65 -2.36 8.50
N GLY A 51 13.04 -1.91 7.40
CA GLY A 51 12.89 -0.50 7.03
C GLY A 51 11.50 0.01 7.41
N PRO A 52 11.26 0.45 8.65
CA PRO A 52 9.94 0.88 9.08
C PRO A 52 9.54 2.17 8.37
N ILE A 53 8.24 2.30 8.10
CA ILE A 53 7.63 3.51 7.57
C ILE A 53 6.75 4.10 8.66
N GLU A 54 7.07 5.31 9.09
CA GLU A 54 6.17 6.08 9.96
C GLU A 54 5.10 6.73 9.08
N PHE A 55 3.84 6.34 9.32
CA PHE A 55 2.73 6.79 8.51
C PHE A 55 1.47 6.94 9.35
N THR A 56 0.86 8.09 9.23
CA THR A 56 -0.49 8.37 9.73
C THR A 56 -1.36 8.77 8.54
N ALA A 57 -2.58 8.24 8.50
CA ALA A 57 -3.53 8.60 7.44
C ALA A 57 -3.78 10.12 7.45
N PRO A 58 -3.76 10.78 6.28
CA PRO A 58 -4.03 12.21 6.18
C PRO A 58 -5.40 12.57 6.77
N SER A 59 -5.50 13.75 7.39
CA SER A 59 -6.71 14.21 8.06
C SER A 59 -7.91 14.43 7.12
N HIS A 60 -7.65 14.63 5.84
CA HIS A 60 -8.70 14.77 4.82
C HIS A 60 -9.34 13.44 4.40
N TRP A 61 -8.77 12.29 4.82
CA TRP A 61 -9.38 10.99 4.56
C TRP A 61 -10.52 10.75 5.54
N THR A 62 -11.69 10.39 5.00
CA THR A 62 -12.87 10.13 5.80
C THR A 62 -12.83 8.75 6.46
N ARG A 63 -13.54 8.59 7.59
CA ARG A 63 -13.73 7.29 8.24
C ARG A 63 -14.34 6.24 7.30
N LYS A 64 -15.21 6.67 6.37
CA LYS A 64 -15.83 5.79 5.37
C LYS A 64 -14.77 5.21 4.43
N GLN A 65 -13.84 6.03 3.96
CA GLN A 65 -12.73 5.60 3.10
C GLN A 65 -11.79 4.64 3.84
N LEU A 66 -11.45 4.95 5.08
CA LEU A 66 -10.54 4.15 5.89
C LEU A 66 -11.09 2.77 6.30
N ARG A 67 -12.42 2.59 6.32
CA ARG A 67 -13.06 1.40 6.87
C ARG A 67 -12.61 0.09 6.21
N SER A 68 -12.42 0.09 4.90
CA SER A 68 -11.99 -1.09 4.13
C SER A 68 -10.47 -1.21 3.96
N MET A 69 -9.70 -0.24 4.48
CA MET A 69 -8.27 -0.16 4.27
C MET A 69 -7.49 -0.68 5.47
N GLY A 70 -6.73 -1.75 5.29
CA GLY A 70 -5.61 -2.06 6.17
C GLY A 70 -4.41 -1.15 5.88
N ARG A 71 -3.35 -1.24 6.70
CA ARG A 71 -2.16 -0.39 6.56
C ARG A 71 -1.56 -0.42 5.15
N VAL A 72 -1.47 -1.60 4.52
CA VAL A 72 -0.93 -1.76 3.15
C VAL A 72 -1.74 -0.95 2.15
N SER A 73 -3.08 -1.03 2.21
CA SER A 73 -3.96 -0.26 1.33
C SER A 73 -3.85 1.25 1.58
N GLN A 74 -3.70 1.67 2.82
CA GLN A 74 -3.50 3.09 3.16
C GLN A 74 -2.20 3.63 2.57
N LEU A 75 -1.09 2.87 2.67
CA LEU A 75 0.18 3.25 2.07
C LEU A 75 0.09 3.31 0.54
N ALA A 76 -0.58 2.34 -0.10
CA ALA A 76 -0.76 2.31 -1.53
C ALA A 76 -1.63 3.48 -2.04
N VAL A 77 -2.73 3.81 -1.35
CA VAL A 77 -3.58 4.96 -1.66
C VAL A 77 -2.79 6.27 -1.52
N ARG A 78 -1.97 6.39 -0.45
CA ARG A 78 -1.14 7.58 -0.28
C ARG A 78 -0.08 7.72 -1.37
N ALA A 79 0.59 6.65 -1.74
CA ALA A 79 1.55 6.65 -2.84
C ALA A 79 0.89 7.05 -4.17
N ALA A 80 -0.31 6.52 -4.45
CA ALA A 80 -1.08 6.89 -5.63
C ALA A 80 -1.52 8.37 -5.60
N GLU A 81 -1.93 8.89 -4.43
CA GLU A 81 -2.29 10.31 -4.25
C GLU A 81 -1.10 11.23 -4.58
N LEU A 82 0.09 10.88 -4.11
CA LEU A 82 1.32 11.60 -4.42
C LEU A 82 1.68 11.54 -5.91
N ALA A 83 1.54 10.36 -6.54
CA ALA A 83 1.82 10.18 -7.96
C ALA A 83 0.83 10.96 -8.84
N ILE A 84 -0.46 10.98 -8.49
CA ILE A 84 -1.50 11.76 -9.18
C ILE A 84 -1.21 13.26 -9.04
N ALA A 85 -0.78 13.71 -7.87
CA ALA A 85 -0.41 15.11 -7.66
C ALA A 85 0.84 15.49 -8.46
N ASP A 86 1.86 14.65 -8.48
CA ASP A 86 3.09 14.86 -9.27
C ASP A 86 2.81 14.90 -10.77
N ALA A 87 1.83 14.10 -11.24
CA ALA A 87 1.36 14.13 -12.63
C ALA A 87 0.51 15.37 -12.98
N GLY A 88 0.15 16.22 -12.01
CA GLY A 88 -0.77 17.34 -12.22
C GLY A 88 -2.23 16.94 -12.46
N LEU A 89 -2.61 15.71 -12.09
CA LEU A 89 -3.94 15.15 -12.35
C LEU A 89 -4.88 15.20 -11.13
N THR A 90 -4.54 15.94 -10.10
CA THR A 90 -5.40 16.09 -8.92
C THR A 90 -6.72 16.75 -9.30
N GLY A 91 -7.83 16.02 -9.12
CA GLY A 91 -9.16 16.48 -9.51
C GLY A 91 -9.47 16.40 -11.01
N ASP A 92 -8.56 15.89 -11.83
CA ASP A 92 -8.80 15.73 -13.26
C ASP A 92 -9.88 14.66 -13.51
N PRO A 93 -10.91 14.94 -14.30
CA PRO A 93 -11.99 14.01 -14.61
C PRO A 93 -11.51 12.74 -15.32
N ILE A 94 -10.32 12.72 -15.92
CA ILE A 94 -9.76 11.53 -16.57
C ILE A 94 -9.64 10.37 -15.58
N ILE A 95 -9.36 10.66 -14.31
CA ILE A 95 -9.24 9.64 -13.24
C ILE A 95 -10.53 8.81 -13.12
N ALA A 96 -11.69 9.47 -13.19
CA ALA A 96 -13.00 8.82 -13.05
C ALA A 96 -13.70 8.51 -14.38
N SER A 97 -13.05 8.78 -15.53
CA SER A 97 -13.65 8.67 -16.86
C SER A 97 -13.80 7.24 -17.41
N GLY A 98 -13.13 6.26 -16.79
CA GLY A 98 -12.99 4.90 -17.32
C GLY A 98 -11.71 4.67 -18.15
N ALA A 99 -10.99 5.74 -18.53
CA ALA A 99 -9.68 5.65 -19.18
C ALA A 99 -8.56 5.30 -18.17
N THR A 100 -8.76 5.62 -16.89
CA THR A 100 -7.80 5.34 -15.81
C THR A 100 -8.11 4.01 -15.15
N GLY A 101 -7.16 3.10 -15.18
CA GLY A 101 -7.18 1.82 -14.47
C GLY A 101 -6.18 1.79 -13.31
N VAL A 102 -6.21 0.71 -12.54
CA VAL A 102 -5.28 0.44 -11.43
C VAL A 102 -4.61 -0.91 -11.65
N SER A 103 -3.29 -0.92 -11.71
CA SER A 103 -2.49 -2.14 -11.60
C SER A 103 -1.69 -2.08 -10.31
N SER A 104 -1.89 -3.03 -9.41
CA SER A 104 -1.24 -3.02 -8.10
C SER A 104 -0.83 -4.43 -7.69
N GLY A 105 0.41 -4.56 -7.25
CA GLY A 105 0.95 -5.78 -6.68
C GLY A 105 1.06 -5.67 -5.16
N SER A 106 0.59 -6.71 -4.46
CA SER A 106 0.80 -6.86 -3.01
C SER A 106 0.92 -8.33 -2.65
N SER A 107 1.89 -8.70 -1.85
CA SER A 107 2.08 -10.07 -1.38
C SER A 107 1.26 -10.38 -0.13
N THR A 108 0.82 -9.37 0.60
CA THR A 108 0.02 -9.52 1.83
C THR A 108 -0.97 -8.38 1.98
N GLY A 109 -2.03 -8.64 2.75
CA GLY A 109 -2.95 -7.61 3.21
C GLY A 109 -2.59 -7.07 4.59
N SER A 110 -3.59 -6.72 5.39
CA SER A 110 -3.43 -6.24 6.75
C SER A 110 -2.91 -7.33 7.69
N THR A 111 -1.69 -7.19 8.18
CA THR A 111 -1.11 -8.14 9.15
C THR A 111 -1.83 -8.11 10.50
N ALA A 112 -2.41 -6.98 10.90
CA ALA A 112 -3.22 -6.87 12.11
C ALA A 112 -4.51 -7.71 12.00
N ASP A 113 -5.19 -7.66 10.85
CA ASP A 113 -6.41 -8.47 10.63
C ASP A 113 -6.07 -9.96 10.47
N ILE A 114 -4.93 -10.29 9.85
CA ILE A 114 -4.41 -11.67 9.79
C ILE A 114 -4.14 -12.20 11.20
N SER A 115 -3.51 -11.39 12.07
CA SER A 115 -3.24 -11.76 13.46
C SER A 115 -4.54 -11.97 14.25
N ALA A 116 -5.53 -11.10 14.09
CA ALA A 116 -6.85 -11.26 14.73
C ALA A 116 -7.57 -12.53 14.25
N PHE A 117 -7.47 -12.86 12.96
CA PHE A 117 -8.03 -14.08 12.42
C PHE A 117 -7.30 -15.33 12.94
N ALA A 118 -5.98 -15.28 13.06
CA ALA A 118 -5.19 -16.35 13.68
C ALA A 118 -5.55 -16.54 15.15
N ALA A 119 -5.78 -15.49 15.93
CA ALA A 119 -6.23 -15.57 17.31
C ALA A 119 -7.60 -16.27 17.42
N MET A 120 -8.52 -15.99 16.51
CA MET A 120 -9.81 -16.68 16.45
C MET A 120 -9.64 -18.20 16.23
N ILE A 121 -8.75 -18.59 15.30
CA ILE A 121 -8.54 -20.02 14.98
C ILE A 121 -7.80 -20.74 16.12
N LEU A 122 -6.75 -20.13 16.67
CA LEU A 122 -5.84 -20.79 17.60
C LEU A 122 -6.31 -20.71 19.06
N HIS A 123 -7.05 -19.67 19.40
CA HIS A 123 -7.43 -19.36 20.80
C HIS A 123 -8.94 -19.19 20.99
N ALA A 124 -9.75 -19.42 19.94
CA ALA A 124 -11.20 -19.19 19.94
C ALA A 124 -11.58 -17.73 20.34
N ASP A 125 -10.66 -16.76 20.09
CA ASP A 125 -10.86 -15.35 20.41
C ASP A 125 -11.16 -14.54 19.14
N GLY A 126 -12.44 -14.22 18.91
CA GLY A 126 -12.92 -13.41 17.82
C GLY A 126 -13.03 -11.92 18.12
N SER A 127 -12.64 -11.46 19.31
CA SER A 127 -12.83 -10.07 19.75
C SER A 127 -12.15 -9.02 18.88
N GLY A 128 -11.03 -9.37 18.21
CA GLY A 128 -10.30 -8.52 17.28
C GLY A 128 -10.91 -8.42 15.89
N LEU A 129 -11.95 -9.22 15.57
CA LEU A 129 -12.55 -9.27 14.24
C LEU A 129 -13.76 -8.35 14.10
N ASN A 130 -13.92 -7.83 12.88
CA ASN A 130 -15.09 -7.08 12.47
C ASN A 130 -15.45 -7.39 11.01
N ALA A 131 -16.58 -6.89 10.51
CA ALA A 131 -17.06 -7.16 9.17
C ALA A 131 -16.08 -6.85 8.02
N ASN A 132 -15.11 -5.97 8.25
CA ASN A 132 -14.11 -5.59 7.23
C ASN A 132 -12.79 -6.36 7.39
N SER A 133 -12.58 -7.11 8.47
CA SER A 133 -11.30 -7.79 8.74
C SER A 133 -10.94 -8.76 7.63
N TYR A 134 -11.90 -9.54 7.15
CA TYR A 134 -11.69 -10.47 6.04
C TYR A 134 -11.24 -9.77 4.76
N VAL A 135 -11.89 -8.66 4.42
CA VAL A 135 -11.54 -7.87 3.22
C VAL A 135 -10.15 -7.27 3.36
N ARG A 136 -9.82 -6.70 4.51
CA ARG A 136 -8.52 -6.04 4.74
C ARG A 136 -7.33 -6.99 4.75
N MET A 137 -7.52 -8.24 5.15
CA MET A 137 -6.41 -9.20 5.18
C MET A 137 -6.02 -9.72 3.79
N MET A 138 -6.86 -9.54 2.78
CA MET A 138 -6.59 -10.03 1.43
C MET A 138 -5.71 -9.04 0.64
N PRO A 139 -4.60 -9.49 0.00
CA PRO A 139 -3.67 -8.60 -0.70
C PRO A 139 -4.29 -7.91 -1.93
N HIS A 140 -5.16 -8.58 -2.67
CA HIS A 140 -5.77 -8.04 -3.90
C HIS A 140 -6.74 -6.87 -3.64
N THR A 141 -7.24 -6.71 -2.41
CA THR A 141 -8.11 -5.58 -2.06
C THR A 141 -7.38 -4.25 -2.04
N THR A 142 -6.06 -4.24 -2.03
CA THR A 142 -5.25 -3.03 -2.16
C THR A 142 -5.55 -2.30 -3.47
N ALA A 143 -5.56 -3.03 -4.61
CA ALA A 143 -5.91 -2.44 -5.91
C ALA A 143 -7.34 -1.90 -5.93
N ALA A 144 -8.29 -2.63 -5.35
CA ALA A 144 -9.68 -2.20 -5.26
C ALA A 144 -9.83 -0.92 -4.40
N ASN A 145 -9.14 -0.85 -3.27
CA ASN A 145 -9.17 0.34 -2.41
C ASN A 145 -8.60 1.59 -3.13
N VAL A 146 -7.51 1.45 -3.91
CA VAL A 146 -7.01 2.54 -4.74
C VAL A 146 -8.05 2.98 -5.75
N GLY A 147 -8.64 2.03 -6.51
CA GLY A 147 -9.67 2.33 -7.50
C GLY A 147 -10.90 3.03 -6.89
N ILE A 148 -11.40 2.54 -5.77
CA ILE A 148 -12.56 3.11 -5.06
C ILE A 148 -12.24 4.51 -4.53
N PHE A 149 -11.05 4.70 -3.96
CA PHE A 149 -10.65 5.97 -3.36
C PHE A 149 -10.65 7.11 -4.37
N PHE A 150 -10.10 6.87 -5.56
CA PHE A 150 -10.01 7.86 -6.65
C PHE A 150 -11.20 7.83 -7.62
N GLY A 151 -12.12 6.89 -7.45
CA GLY A 151 -13.26 6.73 -8.35
C GLY A 151 -12.87 6.23 -9.74
N ALA A 152 -11.73 5.54 -9.88
CA ALA A 152 -11.29 4.98 -11.15
C ALA A 152 -12.26 3.92 -11.65
N LYS A 153 -12.70 4.04 -12.91
CA LYS A 153 -13.70 3.16 -13.53
C LYS A 153 -13.12 2.24 -14.61
N GLY A 154 -11.82 2.35 -14.87
CA GLY A 154 -11.12 1.46 -15.77
C GLY A 154 -10.80 0.11 -15.14
N ARG A 155 -9.90 -0.64 -15.78
CA ARG A 155 -9.52 -1.96 -15.28
C ARG A 155 -8.83 -1.90 -13.94
N ILE A 156 -9.18 -2.81 -13.03
CA ILE A 156 -8.48 -3.03 -11.78
C ILE A 156 -7.81 -4.39 -11.86
N ILE A 157 -6.48 -4.40 -11.88
CA ILE A 157 -5.65 -5.60 -12.06
C ILE A 157 -4.80 -5.81 -10.80
N PRO A 158 -5.31 -6.57 -9.82
CA PRO A 158 -4.51 -6.96 -8.67
C PRO A 158 -3.59 -8.13 -9.04
N THR A 159 -2.37 -8.09 -8.53
CA THR A 159 -1.46 -9.24 -8.52
C THR A 159 -1.02 -9.55 -7.10
N SER A 160 -1.04 -10.81 -6.71
CA SER A 160 -0.66 -11.24 -5.36
C SER A 160 0.24 -12.48 -5.43
N SER A 161 1.28 -12.39 -6.20
CA SER A 161 2.36 -13.37 -6.21
C SER A 161 3.61 -12.76 -5.57
N ALA A 162 4.40 -13.52 -4.86
CA ALA A 162 5.56 -13.05 -4.10
C ALA A 162 6.51 -12.14 -4.93
N CYS A 163 7.75 -12.49 -5.18
CA CYS A 163 8.70 -11.66 -5.93
C CYS A 163 8.24 -11.24 -7.35
N PRO A 164 7.49 -12.04 -8.12
CA PRO A 164 7.01 -11.64 -9.46
C PRO A 164 6.00 -10.49 -9.48
N VAL A 165 5.52 -10.04 -8.34
CA VAL A 165 4.60 -8.89 -8.26
C VAL A 165 5.22 -7.63 -8.87
N LEU A 166 6.54 -7.48 -8.79
CA LEU A 166 7.26 -6.30 -9.29
C LEU A 166 7.71 -6.41 -10.74
N ASP A 167 7.70 -7.62 -11.32
CA ASP A 167 8.21 -7.88 -12.68
C ASP A 167 7.12 -7.89 -13.75
N ARG A 168 5.86 -7.73 -13.40
CA ARG A 168 4.81 -7.57 -14.39
C ARG A 168 4.81 -6.15 -14.93
N LYS A 169 5.55 -5.95 -16.01
CA LYS A 169 5.30 -4.84 -16.93
C LYS A 169 3.84 -4.93 -17.36
N SER A 170 3.02 -4.03 -16.86
CA SER A 170 1.67 -3.88 -17.33
C SER A 170 1.74 -3.39 -18.76
N VAL A 171 1.68 -4.31 -19.71
CA VAL A 171 1.42 -3.97 -21.10
C VAL A 171 -0.09 -3.85 -21.22
N VAL A 172 -0.57 -2.63 -21.32
CA VAL A 172 -1.94 -2.31 -21.71
C VAL A 172 -1.93 -1.74 -23.10
#